data_70e51d2d4b3023dd8ac72eb55d9dd78a
#
_entry.id   70e51d2d4b3023dd8ac72eb55d9dd78a
#
_cell.length_a   1.000
_cell.length_b   1.000
_cell.length_c   1.000
_cell.angle_alpha   90.00
_cell.angle_beta   90.00
_cell.angle_gamma   90.00
#
_symmetry.space_group_name_H-M   'P 1'
#
loop_
_entity.id
_entity.type
_entity.pdbx_description
1 polymer ?
#
loop_
_entity_poly.entity_id
_entity_poly.type
_entity_poly.pdbx_seq_one_letter_code
_entity_poly.pdbx_strand_id
1 'polypeptide(L)'
;VTKWILQRITAVILLPLLVWFLSFFVGLVQKDYQTVLVFFKNDINFIVSIIFLILVFSHMKIGMGEIFEDYIQNNRYKNVANFIISVFATTLPLITIVSLVLIKFS
;
A
#
# COMPACT_ATOMS: atom_id res chain seq x y z
N VAL A 1 -6.57 19.82 -8.16
CA VAL A 1 -6.57 19.13 -9.46
C VAL A 1 -5.56 17.98 -9.47
N THR A 2 -4.33 18.23 -8.98
CA THR A 2 -3.29 17.21 -8.95
C THR A 2 -3.70 16.00 -8.10
N LYS A 3 -4.27 16.23 -6.92
CA LYS A 3 -4.73 15.14 -6.04
C LYS A 3 -5.86 14.34 -6.69
N TRP A 4 -6.77 15.02 -7.38
CA TRP A 4 -7.87 14.36 -8.07
C TRP A 4 -7.35 13.43 -9.17
N ILE A 5 -6.40 13.91 -9.97
CA ILE A 5 -5.79 13.12 -11.05
C ILE A 5 -5.04 11.93 -10.48
N LEU A 6 -4.22 12.14 -9.45
CA LEU A 6 -3.47 11.05 -8.80
C LEU A 6 -4.41 9.99 -8.24
N GLN A 7 -5.52 10.41 -7.63
CA GLN A 7 -6.49 9.49 -7.07
C GLN A 7 -7.12 8.60 -8.15
N ARG A 8 -7.45 9.20 -9.30
CA ARG A 8 -8.02 8.44 -10.42
C ARG A 8 -7.01 7.50 -11.06
N ILE A 9 -5.78 7.99 -11.29
CA ILE A 9 -4.72 7.17 -11.91
C ILE A 9 -4.36 6.00 -11.02
N THR A 10 -4.14 6.24 -9.72
CA THR A 10 -3.79 5.16 -8.79
C THR A 10 -4.91 4.14 -8.68
N ALA A 11 -6.17 4.57 -8.69
CA ALA A 11 -7.29 3.64 -8.64
C ALA A 11 -7.29 2.71 -9.85
N VAL A 12 -7.08 3.24 -11.05
CA VAL A 12 -7.08 2.44 -12.28
C VAL A 12 -5.93 1.43 -12.27
N ILE A 13 -4.74 1.87 -11.88
CA ILE A 13 -3.56 0.99 -11.83
C ILE A 13 -3.73 -0.08 -10.74
N LEU A 14 -4.34 0.28 -9.61
CA LEU A 14 -4.53 -0.65 -8.50
C LEU A 14 -5.52 -1.78 -8.80
N LEU A 15 -6.47 -1.57 -9.71
CA LEU A 15 -7.43 -2.63 -10.03
C LEU A 15 -6.76 -3.93 -10.51
N PRO A 16 -5.92 -3.91 -11.56
CA PRO A 16 -5.23 -5.13 -11.97
C PRO A 16 -4.23 -5.62 -10.92
N LEU A 17 -3.56 -4.72 -10.22
CA LEU A 17 -2.62 -5.12 -9.15
C LEU A 17 -3.34 -5.78 -7.99
N LEU A 18 -4.54 -5.33 -7.65
CA LEU A 18 -5.33 -5.94 -6.60
C LEU A 18 -5.77 -7.36 -7.00
N VAL A 19 -6.18 -7.55 -8.23
CA VAL A 19 -6.54 -8.88 -8.73
C VAL A 19 -5.32 -9.80 -8.66
N TRP A 20 -4.15 -9.33 -9.10
CA TRP A 20 -2.90 -10.08 -9.02
C TRP A 20 -2.59 -10.45 -7.56
N PHE A 21 -2.65 -9.48 -6.65
CA PHE A 21 -2.33 -9.69 -5.24
C PHE A 21 -3.28 -10.72 -4.61
N LEU A 22 -4.59 -10.57 -4.82
CA LEU A 22 -5.56 -11.49 -4.23
C LEU A 22 -5.41 -12.91 -4.78
N SER A 23 -5.08 -13.03 -6.06
CA SER A 23 -4.87 -14.36 -6.68
C SER A 23 -3.75 -15.13 -6.00
N PHE A 24 -2.66 -14.46 -5.63
CA PHE A 24 -1.53 -15.10 -4.97
C PHE A 24 -1.68 -15.15 -3.46
N PHE A 25 -2.24 -14.12 -2.86
CA PHE A 25 -2.36 -14.01 -1.40
C PHE A 25 -3.21 -15.14 -0.83
N VAL A 26 -4.35 -15.44 -1.45
CA VAL A 26 -5.23 -16.51 -0.99
C VAL A 26 -4.49 -17.85 -1.02
N GLY A 27 -3.68 -18.08 -2.04
CA GLY A 27 -2.88 -19.30 -2.13
C GLY A 27 -1.75 -19.35 -1.11
N LEU A 28 -1.08 -18.22 -0.87
CA LEU A 28 0.08 -18.17 0.03
C LEU A 28 -0.30 -18.31 1.51
N VAL A 29 -1.48 -17.86 1.90
CA VAL A 29 -1.91 -17.92 3.30
C VAL A 29 -1.90 -19.35 3.83
N GLN A 30 -2.14 -20.34 2.98
CA GLN A 30 -2.17 -21.74 3.35
C GLN A 30 -0.84 -22.46 3.13
N LYS A 31 0.18 -21.76 2.65
CA LYS A 31 1.49 -22.35 2.38
C LYS A 31 2.45 -22.18 3.55
N ASP A 32 3.51 -22.97 3.56
CA ASP A 32 4.52 -22.87 4.58
C ASP A 32 5.42 -21.64 4.39
N TYR A 33 6.22 -21.38 5.41
CA TYR A 33 7.10 -20.21 5.45
C TYR A 33 8.08 -20.20 4.27
N GLN A 34 8.66 -21.37 3.94
CA GLN A 34 9.64 -21.45 2.87
C GLN A 34 9.04 -21.13 1.50
N THR A 35 7.82 -21.58 1.25
CA THR A 35 7.12 -21.28 -0.01
C THR A 35 6.87 -19.79 -0.14
N VAL A 36 6.45 -19.11 0.94
CA VAL A 36 6.24 -17.68 0.96
C VAL A 36 7.53 -16.92 0.67
N LEU A 37 8.65 -17.34 1.29
CA LEU A 37 9.95 -16.72 1.04
C LEU A 37 10.36 -16.86 -0.44
N VAL A 38 10.19 -18.04 -1.02
CA VAL A 38 10.53 -18.26 -2.42
C VAL A 38 9.71 -17.35 -3.34
N PHE A 39 8.42 -17.19 -3.03
CA PHE A 39 7.55 -16.29 -3.81
C PHE A 39 8.13 -14.86 -3.84
N PHE A 40 8.51 -14.32 -2.69
CA PHE A 40 9.00 -12.94 -2.62
C PHE A 40 10.45 -12.79 -3.06
N LYS A 41 11.21 -13.88 -3.17
CA LYS A 41 12.56 -13.83 -3.75
C LYS A 41 12.55 -13.74 -5.27
N ASN A 42 11.45 -14.08 -5.92
CA ASN A 42 11.31 -13.91 -7.36
C ASN A 42 11.35 -12.43 -7.71
N ASP A 43 12.17 -12.07 -8.71
CA ASP A 43 12.39 -10.66 -9.07
C ASP A 43 11.10 -9.94 -9.43
N ILE A 44 10.25 -10.56 -10.24
CA ILE A 44 8.99 -9.95 -10.69
C ILE A 44 8.05 -9.77 -9.51
N ASN A 45 7.88 -10.80 -8.69
CA ASN A 45 7.00 -10.74 -7.51
C ASN A 45 7.47 -9.68 -6.52
N PHE A 46 8.79 -9.56 -6.32
CA PHE A 46 9.38 -8.56 -5.44
C PHE A 46 9.07 -7.14 -5.93
N ILE A 47 9.33 -6.87 -7.20
CA ILE A 47 9.15 -5.54 -7.78
C ILE A 47 7.67 -5.15 -7.79
N VAL A 48 6.80 -6.06 -8.23
CA VAL A 48 5.35 -5.78 -8.30
C VAL A 48 4.78 -5.57 -6.91
N SER A 49 5.25 -6.33 -5.91
CA SER A 49 4.81 -6.15 -4.51
C SER A 49 5.17 -4.76 -3.98
N ILE A 50 6.39 -4.28 -4.26
CA ILE A 50 6.81 -2.94 -3.84
C ILE A 50 5.96 -1.86 -4.51
N ILE A 51 5.74 -1.97 -5.81
CA ILE A 51 4.89 -1.04 -6.55
C ILE A 51 3.48 -1.03 -5.98
N PHE A 52 2.92 -2.21 -5.71
CA PHE A 52 1.59 -2.35 -5.12
C PHE A 52 1.51 -1.64 -3.76
N LEU A 53 2.50 -1.84 -2.90
CA LEU A 53 2.53 -1.20 -1.57
C LEU A 53 2.56 0.32 -1.68
N ILE A 54 3.42 0.85 -2.53
CA ILE A 54 3.54 2.30 -2.70
C ILE A 54 2.22 2.88 -3.22
N LEU A 55 1.63 2.25 -4.23
CA LEU A 55 0.40 2.74 -4.83
C LEU A 55 -0.80 2.64 -3.89
N VAL A 56 -0.94 1.51 -3.17
CA VAL A 56 -2.09 1.31 -2.29
C VAL A 56 -2.06 2.29 -1.11
N PHE A 57 -0.89 2.50 -0.52
CA PHE A 57 -0.79 3.43 0.62
C PHE A 57 -0.89 4.89 0.18
N SER A 58 -0.38 5.24 -1.00
CA SER A 58 -0.55 6.59 -1.56
C SER A 58 -2.02 6.87 -1.87
N HIS A 59 -2.69 5.92 -2.50
CA HIS A 59 -4.13 6.04 -2.81
C HIS A 59 -4.95 6.18 -1.52
N MET A 60 -4.65 5.36 -0.52
CA MET A 60 -5.32 5.42 0.77
C MET A 60 -5.10 6.77 1.46
N LYS A 61 -3.87 7.27 1.49
CA LYS A 61 -3.56 8.54 2.14
C LYS A 61 -4.31 9.69 1.49
N ILE A 62 -4.32 9.75 0.17
CA ILE A 62 -5.03 10.82 -0.55
C ILE A 62 -6.53 10.70 -0.32
N GLY A 63 -7.08 9.48 -0.41
CA GLY A 63 -8.51 9.25 -0.22
C GLY A 63 -8.97 9.59 1.20
N MET A 64 -8.22 9.15 2.20
CA MET A 64 -8.55 9.48 3.59
C MET A 64 -8.46 10.98 3.84
N GLY A 65 -7.46 11.65 3.24
CA GLY A 65 -7.34 13.10 3.35
C GLY A 65 -8.55 13.83 2.78
N GLU A 66 -9.07 13.35 1.66
CA GLU A 66 -10.30 13.92 1.06
C GLU A 66 -11.50 13.70 1.97
N ILE A 67 -11.64 12.54 2.57
CA ILE A 67 -12.72 12.26 3.54
C ILE A 67 -12.61 13.19 4.74
N PHE A 68 -11.42 13.37 5.30
CA PHE A 68 -11.22 14.27 6.43
C PHE A 68 -11.58 15.71 6.08
N GLU A 69 -11.21 16.15 4.87
CA GLU A 69 -11.52 17.50 4.41
C GLU A 69 -13.03 17.71 4.31
N ASP A 70 -13.76 16.71 3.82
CA ASP A 70 -15.21 16.82 3.59
C ASP A 70 -16.03 16.68 4.88
N TYR A 71 -15.59 15.83 5.82
CA TYR A 71 -16.41 15.45 6.97
C TYR A 71 -15.93 15.97 8.31
N ILE A 72 -14.68 16.41 8.44
CA ILE A 72 -14.16 16.98 9.67
C ILE A 72 -14.06 18.50 9.50
N GLN A 73 -14.91 19.23 10.21
CA GLN A 73 -14.98 20.68 10.07
C GLN A 73 -13.97 21.40 10.98
N ASN A 74 -13.68 20.81 12.15
CA ASN A 74 -12.73 21.40 13.09
C ASN A 74 -11.30 21.19 12.59
N ASN A 75 -10.57 22.28 12.35
CA ASN A 75 -9.24 22.21 11.79
C ASN A 75 -8.24 21.45 12.67
N ARG A 76 -8.39 21.54 13.99
CA ARG A 76 -7.52 20.84 14.93
C ARG A 76 -7.67 19.32 14.79
N TYR A 77 -8.90 18.85 14.76
CA TYR A 77 -9.17 17.41 14.58
C TYR A 77 -8.77 16.92 13.20
N LYS A 78 -8.99 17.74 12.17
CA LYS A 78 -8.57 17.42 10.81
C LYS A 78 -7.04 17.27 10.74
N ASN A 79 -6.29 18.17 11.36
CA ASN A 79 -4.83 18.12 11.37
C ASN A 79 -4.33 16.87 12.11
N VAL A 80 -4.96 16.52 13.23
CA VAL A 80 -4.61 15.31 13.97
C VAL A 80 -4.89 14.05 13.12
N ALA A 81 -6.05 13.99 12.47
CA ALA A 81 -6.41 12.85 11.63
C ALA A 81 -5.44 12.71 10.45
N ASN A 82 -5.08 13.81 9.79
CA ASN A 82 -4.11 13.79 8.69
C ASN A 82 -2.72 13.38 9.17
N PHE A 83 -2.32 13.80 10.35
CA PHE A 83 -1.04 13.39 10.93
C PHE A 83 -1.02 11.88 11.19
N ILE A 84 -2.08 11.35 11.78
CA ILE A 84 -2.18 9.92 12.10
C ILE A 84 -2.11 9.09 10.81
N ILE A 85 -2.90 9.45 9.79
CA ILE A 85 -2.91 8.69 8.54
C ILE A 85 -1.56 8.82 7.81
N SER A 86 -0.88 9.96 7.90
CA SER A 86 0.44 10.14 7.32
C SER A 86 1.46 9.24 7.98
N VAL A 87 1.43 9.12 9.30
CA VAL A 87 2.32 8.22 10.05
C VAL A 87 2.10 6.77 9.60
N PHE A 88 0.85 6.30 9.56
CA PHE A 88 0.56 4.94 9.13
C PHE A 88 0.93 4.71 7.67
N ALA A 89 0.60 5.65 6.79
CA ALA A 89 0.85 5.50 5.35
C ALA A 89 2.34 5.57 4.99
N THR A 90 3.17 6.05 5.89
CA THR A 90 4.63 6.06 5.71
C THR A 90 5.29 4.90 6.42
N THR A 91 4.89 4.64 7.66
CA THR A 91 5.56 3.63 8.52
C THR A 91 5.27 2.22 8.05
N LEU A 92 4.01 1.89 7.77
CA LEU A 92 3.64 0.52 7.41
C LEU A 92 4.29 0.05 6.10
N PRO A 93 4.21 0.83 4.99
CA PRO A 93 4.88 0.39 3.76
C PRO A 93 6.40 0.39 3.91
N LEU A 94 6.97 1.31 4.69
CA LEU A 94 8.42 1.33 4.91
C LEU A 94 8.89 0.05 5.61
N ILE A 95 8.21 -0.34 6.68
CA ILE A 95 8.53 -1.59 7.40
C ILE A 95 8.39 -2.79 6.47
N THR A 96 7.31 -2.83 5.69
CA THR A 96 7.05 -3.94 4.77
C THR A 96 8.09 -4.02 3.67
N ILE A 97 8.48 -2.88 3.09
CA ILE A 97 9.49 -2.83 2.03
C ILE A 97 10.84 -3.27 2.58
N VAL A 98 11.23 -2.80 3.77
CA VAL A 98 12.48 -3.23 4.40
C VAL A 98 12.47 -4.75 4.62
N SER A 99 11.34 -5.29 5.09
CA SER A 99 11.20 -6.73 5.30
C SER A 99 11.34 -7.50 3.97
N LEU A 100 10.73 -7.01 2.90
CA LEU A 100 10.84 -7.63 1.58
C LEU A 100 12.28 -7.60 1.06
N VAL A 101 12.98 -6.48 1.26
CA VAL A 101 14.39 -6.37 0.86
C VAL A 101 15.24 -7.36 1.63
N LEU A 102 15.02 -7.50 2.93
CA LEU A 102 15.74 -8.47 3.75
C LEU A 102 15.48 -9.90 3.28
N ILE A 103 14.25 -10.23 2.92
CA ILE A 103 13.89 -11.54 2.37
C ILE A 103 14.60 -11.77 1.03
N LYS A 104 14.55 -10.78 0.15
CA LYS A 104 15.08 -10.88 -1.20
C LYS A 104 16.60 -11.18 -1.20
N PHE A 105 17.34 -10.54 -0.31
CA PHE A 105 18.79 -10.59 -0.30
C PHE A 105 19.37 -11.42 0.85
N SER A 106 18.56 -12.19 1.53
CA SER A 106 19.03 -13.07 2.61
C SER A 106 19.49 -14.43 2.12
#